data_a37b5b8289107975e40c43cdf341df5d
#
_entry.id   a37b5b8289107975e40c43cdf341df5d
#
_cell.length_a   1.000
_cell.length_b   1.000
_cell.length_c   1.000
_cell.angle_alpha   90.00
_cell.angle_beta   90.00
_cell.angle_gamma   90.00
#
_symmetry.space_group_name_H-M   'P 1'
#
loop_
_entity.id
_entity.type
_entity.pdbx_description
1 polymer ?
#
loop_
_entity_poly.entity_id
_entity_poly.type
_entity_poly.pdbx_seq_one_letter_code
_entity_poly.pdbx_strand_id
1 'polypeptide(L)'
;MRRNGDGLARSSRPCGAVKQVLILGLGNPLLGDEGIGVRVVEALKGLKLPDGVSVVEGGTSGLSLIGLMEGYQQVIIVDAADMGHPPGRVVKFAPPEVQFKALDAPMSLHDVGLAEMLALAKALEMAPAELVIIGIQPKRIEAGAGLSPEVEGTIPQVIRIVLAELDAKESLSALD
;
A
#
# COMPACT_ATOMS: atom_id res chain seq x y z
N MET A 1 1.10 2.84 55.17
CA MET A 1 0.14 2.78 54.06
C MET A 1 0.91 3.01 52.77
N ARG A 2 1.35 1.94 52.09
CA ARG A 2 2.17 2.00 50.86
C ARG A 2 1.25 1.76 49.70
N ARG A 3 1.14 2.73 48.76
CA ARG A 3 0.41 2.57 47.53
C ARG A 3 1.38 2.02 46.48
N ASN A 4 1.11 0.81 46.02
CA ASN A 4 1.77 0.17 44.87
C ASN A 4 1.34 0.91 43.63
N GLY A 5 2.31 1.43 42.88
CA GLY A 5 2.13 1.90 41.51
C GLY A 5 2.22 0.70 40.58
N ASP A 6 1.09 0.31 40.02
CA ASP A 6 1.06 -0.66 38.93
C ASP A 6 1.64 -0.01 37.67
N GLY A 7 2.91 -0.36 37.38
CA GLY A 7 3.53 -0.11 36.10
C GLY A 7 2.85 -0.97 35.06
N LEU A 8 2.15 -0.34 34.12
CA LEU A 8 1.69 -0.97 32.88
C LEU A 8 2.91 -1.60 32.17
N ALA A 9 3.01 -2.91 32.29
CA ALA A 9 3.98 -3.71 31.56
C ALA A 9 3.72 -3.52 30.04
N ARG A 10 4.63 -2.83 29.38
CA ARG A 10 4.73 -2.87 27.92
C ARG A 10 4.95 -4.32 27.56
N SER A 11 3.97 -4.94 26.88
CA SER A 11 4.08 -6.32 26.41
C SER A 11 5.31 -6.41 25.50
N SER A 12 6.36 -7.06 26.00
CA SER A 12 7.51 -7.48 25.22
C SER A 12 7.01 -8.47 24.15
N ARG A 13 7.08 -8.09 22.88
CA ARG A 13 6.80 -9.00 21.76
C ARG A 13 7.74 -10.19 21.86
N PRO A 14 7.27 -11.43 21.63
CA PRO A 14 8.15 -12.59 21.60
C PRO A 14 9.17 -12.41 20.48
N CYS A 15 10.43 -12.63 20.78
CA CYS A 15 11.52 -12.72 19.81
C CYS A 15 11.18 -13.84 18.80
N GLY A 16 11.02 -13.48 17.50
CA GLY A 16 10.70 -14.42 16.44
C GLY A 16 9.29 -14.30 15.83
N ALA A 17 8.51 -13.27 16.15
CA ALA A 17 7.21 -13.07 15.50
C ALA A 17 7.42 -12.67 14.02
N VAL A 18 6.85 -13.47 13.10
CA VAL A 18 6.84 -13.19 11.66
C VAL A 18 6.19 -11.83 11.42
N LYS A 19 6.88 -10.95 10.67
CA LYS A 19 6.37 -9.62 10.34
C LYS A 19 5.09 -9.76 9.51
N GLN A 20 4.02 -9.08 9.93
CA GLN A 20 2.77 -9.06 9.20
C GLN A 20 2.82 -7.93 8.15
N VAL A 21 2.75 -8.29 6.88
CA VAL A 21 2.79 -7.36 5.75
C VAL A 21 1.50 -7.49 4.94
N LEU A 22 0.87 -6.35 4.65
CA LEU A 22 -0.27 -6.27 3.76
C LEU A 22 0.15 -5.67 2.42
N ILE A 23 -0.14 -6.36 1.32
CA ILE A 23 -0.08 -5.81 -0.02
C ILE A 23 -1.51 -5.53 -0.46
N LEU A 24 -1.79 -4.26 -0.77
CA LEU A 24 -3.13 -3.77 -1.05
C LEU A 24 -3.17 -3.18 -2.46
N GLY A 25 -3.94 -3.78 -3.36
CA GLY A 25 -4.18 -3.25 -4.70
C GLY A 25 -5.47 -2.43 -4.73
N LEU A 26 -5.36 -1.15 -5.08
CA LEU A 26 -6.50 -0.25 -5.18
C LEU A 26 -6.96 -0.08 -6.62
N GLY A 27 -8.15 0.45 -6.79
CA GLY A 27 -8.74 0.84 -8.06
C GLY A 27 -9.90 -0.04 -8.50
N ASN A 28 -10.47 0.31 -9.66
CA ASN A 28 -11.61 -0.37 -10.26
C ASN A 28 -11.21 -1.02 -11.60
N PRO A 29 -11.17 -2.37 -11.69
CA PRO A 29 -10.76 -3.06 -12.92
C PRO A 29 -11.74 -2.85 -14.10
N LEU A 30 -12.92 -2.28 -13.85
CA LEU A 30 -13.89 -1.92 -14.89
C LEU A 30 -13.59 -0.57 -15.55
N LEU A 31 -12.65 0.22 -15.00
CA LEU A 31 -12.33 1.58 -15.47
C LEU A 31 -10.95 1.68 -16.14
N GLY A 32 -10.57 0.71 -16.96
CA GLY A 32 -9.29 0.74 -17.68
C GLY A 32 -8.08 0.70 -16.75
N ASP A 33 -7.16 1.65 -16.91
CA ASP A 33 -5.90 1.68 -16.18
C ASP A 33 -6.05 1.89 -14.66
N GLU A 34 -7.20 2.34 -14.20
CA GLU A 34 -7.52 2.42 -12.77
C GLU A 34 -7.46 1.05 -12.08
N GLY A 35 -7.67 -0.03 -12.84
CA GLY A 35 -7.61 -1.40 -12.33
C GLY A 35 -6.21 -1.96 -12.11
N ILE A 36 -5.14 -1.22 -12.35
CA ILE A 36 -3.76 -1.75 -12.31
C ILE A 36 -3.41 -2.36 -10.95
N GLY A 37 -3.80 -1.71 -9.83
CA GLY A 37 -3.52 -2.22 -8.49
C GLY A 37 -4.15 -3.60 -8.27
N VAL A 38 -5.39 -3.80 -8.70
CA VAL A 38 -6.09 -5.09 -8.64
C VAL A 38 -5.39 -6.14 -9.48
N ARG A 39 -4.97 -5.79 -10.73
CA ARG A 39 -4.25 -6.72 -11.61
C ARG A 39 -2.90 -7.16 -11.07
N VAL A 40 -2.17 -6.26 -10.42
CA VAL A 40 -0.92 -6.60 -9.73
C VAL A 40 -1.17 -7.58 -8.58
N VAL A 41 -2.19 -7.32 -7.77
CA VAL A 41 -2.58 -8.19 -6.65
C VAL A 41 -3.02 -9.56 -7.15
N GLU A 42 -3.81 -9.65 -8.21
CA GLU A 42 -4.18 -10.93 -8.84
C GLU A 42 -2.94 -11.73 -9.26
N ALA A 43 -1.95 -11.06 -9.88
CA ALA A 43 -0.70 -11.71 -10.29
C ALA A 43 0.14 -12.17 -9.09
N LEU A 44 0.21 -11.38 -8.01
CA LEU A 44 0.93 -11.73 -6.78
C LEU A 44 0.30 -12.93 -6.06
N LYS A 45 -1.03 -13.08 -6.06
CA LYS A 45 -1.73 -14.27 -5.50
C LYS A 45 -1.30 -15.58 -6.14
N GLY A 46 -0.79 -15.56 -7.37
CA GLY A 46 -0.24 -16.72 -8.08
C GLY A 46 1.20 -17.09 -7.69
N LEU A 47 1.87 -16.28 -6.87
CA LEU A 47 3.25 -16.48 -6.45
C LEU A 47 3.35 -17.08 -5.04
N LYS A 48 4.44 -17.77 -4.77
CA LYS A 48 4.78 -18.17 -3.40
C LYS A 48 5.41 -16.98 -2.68
N LEU A 49 4.68 -16.39 -1.76
CA LEU A 49 5.13 -15.26 -0.93
C LEU A 49 5.64 -15.75 0.44
N PRO A 50 6.47 -14.97 1.14
CA PRO A 50 6.91 -15.27 2.49
C PRO A 50 5.74 -15.40 3.48
N ASP A 51 5.97 -16.11 4.59
CA ASP A 51 5.00 -16.20 5.69
C ASP A 51 4.70 -14.81 6.27
N GLY A 52 3.45 -14.60 6.66
CA GLY A 52 3.00 -13.30 7.21
C GLY A 52 2.63 -12.26 6.15
N VAL A 53 2.76 -12.56 4.86
CA VAL A 53 2.34 -11.65 3.77
C VAL A 53 0.91 -11.96 3.36
N SER A 54 0.06 -10.93 3.43
CA SER A 54 -1.32 -10.97 2.95
C SER A 54 -1.47 -10.11 1.69
N VAL A 55 -2.23 -10.60 0.71
CA VAL A 55 -2.46 -9.90 -0.57
C VAL A 55 -3.96 -9.70 -0.74
N VAL A 56 -4.40 -8.44 -0.77
CA VAL A 56 -5.82 -8.08 -0.72
C VAL A 56 -6.17 -7.06 -1.80
N GLU A 57 -7.33 -7.24 -2.42
CA GLU A 57 -7.95 -6.23 -3.27
C GLU A 57 -8.70 -5.22 -2.40
N GLY A 58 -8.24 -3.97 -2.41
CA GLY A 58 -8.81 -2.91 -1.57
C GLY A 58 -10.00 -2.18 -2.22
N GLY A 59 -10.21 -2.39 -3.52
CA GLY A 59 -11.26 -1.68 -4.26
C GLY A 59 -11.04 -0.16 -4.28
N THR A 60 -12.13 0.60 -4.17
CA THR A 60 -12.13 2.08 -4.26
C THR A 60 -12.56 2.76 -2.95
N SER A 61 -12.75 2.01 -1.87
CA SER A 61 -13.38 2.52 -0.65
C SER A 61 -12.36 3.03 0.38
N GLY A 62 -12.15 4.36 0.45
CA GLY A 62 -11.16 4.97 1.34
C GLY A 62 -11.25 4.55 2.82
N LEU A 63 -12.41 4.69 3.47
CA LEU A 63 -12.53 4.42 4.92
C LEU A 63 -12.42 2.94 5.30
N SER A 64 -12.87 2.02 4.45
CA SER A 64 -12.75 0.58 4.72
C SER A 64 -11.30 0.09 4.73
N LEU A 65 -10.38 0.82 4.07
CA LEU A 65 -8.97 0.50 4.03
C LEU A 65 -8.31 0.60 5.41
N ILE A 66 -8.79 1.49 6.29
CA ILE A 66 -8.27 1.62 7.66
C ILE A 66 -8.41 0.30 8.41
N GLY A 67 -9.59 -0.33 8.35
CA GLY A 67 -9.82 -1.63 8.97
C GLY A 67 -8.99 -2.76 8.35
N LEU A 68 -8.71 -2.71 7.03
CA LEU A 68 -7.86 -3.70 6.37
C LEU A 68 -6.40 -3.60 6.80
N MET A 69 -5.91 -2.40 7.15
CA MET A 69 -4.52 -2.17 7.57
C MET A 69 -4.27 -2.52 9.04
N GLU A 70 -5.33 -2.70 9.83
CA GLU A 70 -5.21 -2.97 11.25
C GLU A 70 -4.42 -4.26 11.53
N GLY A 71 -3.45 -4.19 12.43
CA GLY A 71 -2.62 -5.32 12.85
C GLY A 71 -1.40 -5.61 11.96
N TYR A 72 -1.28 -4.95 10.79
CA TYR A 72 -0.10 -5.08 9.94
C TYR A 72 0.99 -4.07 10.32
N GLN A 73 2.24 -4.53 10.39
CA GLN A 73 3.39 -3.66 10.64
C GLN A 73 3.78 -2.86 9.42
N GLN A 74 3.63 -3.48 8.24
CA GLN A 74 3.91 -2.85 6.95
C GLN A 74 2.72 -2.98 6.03
N VAL A 75 2.43 -1.90 5.29
CA VAL A 75 1.44 -1.90 4.21
C VAL A 75 2.10 -1.40 2.94
N ILE A 76 1.92 -2.13 1.86
CA ILE A 76 2.35 -1.76 0.51
C ILE A 76 1.09 -1.55 -0.32
N ILE A 77 0.85 -0.31 -0.75
CA ILE A 77 -0.29 0.07 -1.58
C ILE A 77 0.16 0.15 -3.03
N VAL A 78 -0.59 -0.47 -3.93
CA VAL A 78 -0.41 -0.36 -5.39
C VAL A 78 -1.65 0.27 -5.99
N ASP A 79 -1.48 1.39 -6.71
CA ASP A 79 -2.61 2.16 -7.24
C ASP A 79 -2.25 2.87 -8.56
N ALA A 80 -3.27 3.20 -9.35
CA ALA A 80 -3.14 4.14 -10.44
C ALA A 80 -3.08 5.57 -9.87
N ALA A 81 -2.06 6.33 -10.22
CA ALA A 81 -1.88 7.70 -9.74
C ALA A 81 -1.56 8.65 -10.91
N ASP A 82 -2.35 9.72 -11.03
CA ASP A 82 -2.02 10.79 -11.98
C ASP A 82 -0.94 11.69 -11.38
N MET A 83 0.27 11.47 -11.84
CA MET A 83 1.48 12.15 -11.36
C MET A 83 2.03 13.14 -12.40
N GLY A 84 1.32 13.36 -13.53
CA GLY A 84 1.78 14.17 -14.63
C GLY A 84 2.98 13.58 -15.38
N HIS A 85 3.19 12.27 -15.31
CA HIS A 85 4.25 11.54 -15.99
C HIS A 85 3.77 10.86 -17.28
N PRO A 86 4.67 10.39 -18.15
CA PRO A 86 4.28 9.54 -19.25
C PRO A 86 3.57 8.27 -18.77
N PRO A 87 2.53 7.78 -19.50
CA PRO A 87 1.81 6.56 -19.18
C PRO A 87 2.72 5.36 -18.90
N GLY A 88 2.40 4.58 -17.87
CA GLY A 88 3.21 3.44 -17.44
C GLY A 88 4.43 3.82 -16.58
N ARG A 89 4.63 5.09 -16.23
CA ARG A 89 5.65 5.45 -15.25
C ARG A 89 5.29 4.90 -13.89
N VAL A 90 6.20 4.14 -13.29
CA VAL A 90 6.08 3.61 -11.93
C VAL A 90 6.92 4.46 -10.99
N VAL A 91 6.33 4.90 -9.88
CA VAL A 91 7.00 5.68 -8.83
C VAL A 91 6.69 5.06 -7.49
N LYS A 92 7.73 4.89 -6.66
CA LYS A 92 7.60 4.45 -5.28
C LYS A 92 7.69 5.67 -4.36
N PHE A 93 6.74 5.77 -3.44
CA PHE A 93 6.67 6.79 -2.41
C PHE A 93 6.76 6.15 -1.03
N ALA A 94 7.46 6.80 -0.10
CA ALA A 94 7.40 6.48 1.31
C ALA A 94 6.98 7.73 2.10
N PRO A 95 6.14 7.63 3.16
CA PRO A 95 5.97 8.76 4.07
C PRO A 95 7.31 9.06 4.76
N PRO A 96 7.80 10.28 4.87
CA PRO A 96 7.13 11.58 4.76
C PRO A 96 7.23 12.25 3.37
N GLU A 97 7.70 11.56 2.34
CA GLU A 97 7.86 12.10 0.98
C GLU A 97 6.50 12.40 0.30
N VAL A 98 5.44 11.76 0.78
CA VAL A 98 4.07 12.14 0.43
C VAL A 98 3.73 13.41 1.20
N GLN A 99 4.30 14.54 0.77
CA GLN A 99 3.71 15.82 1.05
C GLN A 99 2.42 15.85 0.24
N PHE A 100 1.31 15.53 0.90
CA PHE A 100 -0.01 15.81 0.38
C PHE A 100 -0.10 17.33 0.20
N LYS A 101 0.39 17.83 -0.94
CA LYS A 101 0.08 19.18 -1.36
C LYS A 101 -1.43 19.16 -1.56
N ALA A 102 -2.11 19.69 -0.56
CA ALA A 102 -3.50 20.00 -0.68
C ALA A 102 -3.70 20.76 -2.00
N LEU A 103 -4.46 20.16 -2.93
CA LEU A 103 -5.37 20.83 -3.85
C LEU A 103 -4.86 21.63 -5.03
N ASP A 104 -3.60 21.56 -5.45
CA ASP A 104 -3.15 22.35 -6.63
C ASP A 104 -2.79 21.54 -7.88
N ALA A 105 -2.97 20.22 -7.87
CA ALA A 105 -2.89 19.38 -9.06
C ALA A 105 -4.18 18.58 -9.23
N PRO A 106 -4.64 18.29 -10.45
CA PRO A 106 -5.75 17.38 -10.67
C PRO A 106 -5.29 15.96 -10.31
N MET A 107 -5.42 15.62 -9.03
CA MET A 107 -5.27 14.26 -8.53
C MET A 107 -6.55 13.49 -8.88
N SER A 108 -6.44 12.18 -9.11
CA SER A 108 -7.63 11.35 -9.28
C SER A 108 -8.51 11.46 -8.02
N LEU A 109 -9.83 11.24 -8.17
CA LEU A 109 -10.76 11.25 -7.02
C LEU A 109 -10.36 10.25 -5.92
N HIS A 110 -9.55 9.25 -6.26
CA HIS A 110 -9.00 8.25 -5.31
C HIS A 110 -7.84 8.81 -4.50
N ASP A 111 -7.02 9.68 -5.06
CA ASP A 111 -5.86 10.25 -4.37
C ASP A 111 -6.26 11.14 -3.18
N VAL A 112 -7.33 11.93 -3.33
CA VAL A 112 -7.89 12.70 -2.22
C VAL A 112 -8.39 11.76 -1.13
N GLY A 113 -9.11 10.70 -1.50
CA GLY A 113 -9.61 9.70 -0.55
C GLY A 113 -8.50 8.94 0.17
N LEU A 114 -7.41 8.57 -0.51
CA LEU A 114 -6.27 7.87 0.10
C LEU A 114 -5.53 8.78 1.08
N ALA A 115 -5.28 10.04 0.73
CA ALA A 115 -4.63 11.01 1.61
C ALA A 115 -5.43 11.27 2.89
N GLU A 116 -6.73 11.52 2.75
CA GLU A 116 -7.63 11.75 3.87
C GLU A 116 -7.75 10.51 4.75
N MET A 117 -7.84 9.32 4.13
CA MET A 117 -7.85 8.04 4.83
C MET A 117 -6.58 7.82 5.65
N LEU A 118 -5.40 8.08 5.08
CA LEU A 118 -4.12 7.95 5.79
C LEU A 118 -3.99 8.97 6.93
N ALA A 119 -4.46 10.20 6.74
CA ALA A 119 -4.50 11.21 7.78
C ALA A 119 -5.42 10.79 8.94
N LEU A 120 -6.59 10.23 8.62
CA LEU A 120 -7.52 9.70 9.62
C LEU A 120 -6.94 8.47 10.34
N ALA A 121 -6.35 7.52 9.61
CA ALA A 121 -5.69 6.35 10.21
C ALA A 121 -4.59 6.78 11.20
N LYS A 122 -3.82 7.81 10.86
CA LYS A 122 -2.80 8.38 11.75
C LYS A 122 -3.43 9.04 12.99
N ALA A 123 -4.51 9.79 12.82
CA ALA A 123 -5.21 10.43 13.93
C ALA A 123 -5.85 9.42 14.90
N LEU A 124 -6.26 8.25 14.38
CA LEU A 124 -6.84 7.15 15.15
C LEU A 124 -5.77 6.20 15.73
N GLU A 125 -4.48 6.47 15.52
CA GLU A 125 -3.36 5.57 15.89
C GLU A 125 -3.45 4.17 15.25
N MET A 126 -4.14 4.06 14.11
CA MET A 126 -4.33 2.83 13.32
C MET A 126 -3.43 2.76 12.09
N ALA A 127 -2.59 3.78 11.87
CA ALA A 127 -1.65 3.77 10.75
C ALA A 127 -0.58 2.69 10.94
N PRO A 128 -0.19 1.95 9.88
CA PRO A 128 0.89 0.98 9.96
C PRO A 128 2.22 1.70 10.29
N ALA A 129 3.13 0.97 10.95
CA ALA A 129 4.45 1.52 11.28
C ALA A 129 5.26 1.85 10.01
N GLU A 130 5.02 1.10 8.95
CA GLU A 130 5.67 1.28 7.66
C GLU A 130 4.61 1.29 6.55
N LEU A 131 4.67 2.31 5.70
CA LEU A 131 3.80 2.46 4.54
C LEU A 131 4.65 2.72 3.29
N VAL A 132 4.38 1.98 2.24
CA VAL A 132 4.96 2.18 0.91
C VAL A 132 3.82 2.31 -0.09
N ILE A 133 3.88 3.29 -0.95
CA ILE A 133 2.90 3.49 -2.03
C ILE A 133 3.64 3.33 -3.36
N ILE A 134 3.11 2.51 -4.25
CA ILE A 134 3.60 2.32 -5.62
C ILE A 134 2.53 2.85 -6.56
N GLY A 135 2.77 4.06 -7.08
CA GLY A 135 1.90 4.72 -8.04
C GLY A 135 2.28 4.37 -9.48
N ILE A 136 1.31 4.08 -10.30
CA ILE A 136 1.48 3.84 -11.73
C ILE A 136 0.71 4.91 -12.52
N GLN A 137 1.40 5.66 -13.39
CA GLN A 137 0.77 6.67 -14.22
C GLN A 137 -0.20 6.04 -15.20
N PRO A 138 -1.51 6.29 -15.12
CA PRO A 138 -2.48 5.80 -16.07
C PRO A 138 -2.34 6.52 -17.43
N LYS A 139 -2.77 5.87 -18.49
CA LYS A 139 -2.96 6.48 -19.82
C LYS A 139 -4.41 6.91 -20.01
N ARG A 140 -5.34 6.07 -19.55
CA ARG A 140 -6.78 6.30 -19.69
C ARG A 140 -7.56 5.65 -18.57
N ILE A 141 -8.58 6.34 -18.12
CA ILE A 141 -9.57 5.82 -17.16
C ILE A 141 -10.92 5.84 -17.88
N GLU A 142 -11.29 4.68 -18.44
CA GLU A 142 -12.47 4.54 -19.30
C GLU A 142 -13.17 3.21 -19.01
N ALA A 143 -14.49 3.25 -18.89
CA ALA A 143 -15.30 2.07 -18.62
C ALA A 143 -15.16 1.01 -19.74
N GLY A 144 -14.91 -0.25 -19.33
CA GLY A 144 -14.85 -1.40 -20.22
C GLY A 144 -13.58 -1.51 -21.09
N ALA A 145 -12.60 -0.62 -20.93
CA ALA A 145 -11.43 -0.56 -21.82
C ALA A 145 -10.33 -1.58 -21.49
N GLY A 146 -10.29 -2.16 -20.28
CA GLY A 146 -9.13 -2.92 -19.82
C GLY A 146 -7.87 -2.04 -19.64
N LEU A 147 -6.76 -2.63 -19.22
CA LEU A 147 -5.49 -1.91 -19.12
C LEU A 147 -4.96 -1.50 -20.49
N SER A 148 -4.36 -0.31 -20.57
CA SER A 148 -3.56 0.07 -21.76
C SER A 148 -2.27 -0.74 -21.81
N PRO A 149 -1.70 -0.99 -23.00
CA PRO A 149 -0.45 -1.76 -23.13
C PRO A 149 0.72 -1.17 -22.34
N GLU A 150 0.79 0.17 -22.24
CA GLU A 150 1.82 0.88 -21.48
C GLU A 150 1.74 0.57 -19.97
N VAL A 151 0.52 0.51 -19.46
CA VAL A 151 0.28 0.24 -18.03
C VAL A 151 0.36 -1.26 -17.73
N GLU A 152 -0.23 -2.11 -18.58
CA GLU A 152 -0.15 -3.57 -18.45
C GLU A 152 1.30 -4.06 -18.44
N GLY A 153 2.13 -3.51 -19.32
CA GLY A 153 3.55 -3.81 -19.39
C GLY A 153 4.36 -3.49 -18.14
N THR A 154 3.80 -2.72 -17.19
CA THR A 154 4.47 -2.40 -15.90
C THR A 154 4.30 -3.48 -14.84
N ILE A 155 3.34 -4.39 -14.98
CA ILE A 155 3.03 -5.41 -13.95
C ILE A 155 4.29 -6.17 -13.49
N PRO A 156 5.16 -6.69 -14.37
CA PRO A 156 6.38 -7.38 -13.93
C PRO A 156 7.35 -6.48 -13.16
N GLN A 157 7.41 -5.19 -13.49
CA GLN A 157 8.25 -4.22 -12.78
C GLN A 157 7.68 -3.96 -11.38
N VAL A 158 6.37 -3.74 -11.25
CA VAL A 158 5.70 -3.49 -9.98
C VAL A 158 5.86 -4.69 -9.05
N ILE A 159 5.66 -5.91 -9.56
CA ILE A 159 5.88 -7.14 -8.79
C ILE A 159 7.31 -7.21 -8.25
N ARG A 160 8.33 -6.90 -9.07
CA ARG A 160 9.73 -6.89 -8.61
C ARG A 160 9.96 -5.85 -7.50
N ILE A 161 9.35 -4.67 -7.60
CA ILE A 161 9.45 -3.65 -6.56
C ILE A 161 8.80 -4.15 -5.26
N VAL A 162 7.61 -4.75 -5.34
CA VAL A 162 6.92 -5.33 -4.18
C VAL A 162 7.77 -6.41 -3.51
N LEU A 163 8.30 -7.36 -4.29
CA LEU A 163 9.14 -8.44 -3.75
C LEU A 163 10.43 -7.88 -3.11
N ALA A 164 11.07 -6.89 -3.72
CA ALA A 164 12.24 -6.24 -3.14
C ALA A 164 11.94 -5.53 -1.80
N GLU A 165 10.72 -4.99 -1.61
CA GLU A 165 10.30 -4.43 -0.31
C GLU A 165 10.11 -5.51 0.77
N LEU A 166 9.77 -6.73 0.38
CA LEU A 166 9.69 -7.87 1.30
C LEU A 166 11.09 -8.36 1.70
N ASP A 167 12.00 -8.54 0.72
CA ASP A 167 13.36 -9.10 0.91
C ASP A 167 14.30 -8.13 1.63
N ALA A 168 14.24 -6.83 1.33
CA ALA A 168 15.14 -5.82 1.88
C ALA A 168 15.11 -5.74 3.42
N LYS A 169 14.09 -6.27 4.05
CA LYS A 169 13.87 -6.20 5.50
C LYS A 169 14.02 -7.53 6.23
N GLU A 170 13.97 -8.67 5.54
CA GLU A 170 14.41 -9.94 6.12
C GLU A 170 15.90 -9.89 6.46
N SER A 171 16.70 -9.23 5.62
CA SER A 171 18.15 -9.06 5.83
C SER A 171 18.51 -8.18 7.03
N LEU A 172 17.65 -7.23 7.43
CA LEU A 172 17.86 -6.36 8.59
C LEU A 172 17.46 -7.03 9.91
N SER A 173 16.44 -7.88 9.91
CA SER A 173 16.00 -8.62 11.10
C SER A 173 16.91 -9.80 11.47
N ALA A 174 17.76 -10.22 10.56
CA ALA A 174 18.75 -11.30 10.79
C ALA A 174 20.08 -10.79 11.39
N LEU A 175 20.21 -9.47 11.61
CA LEU A 175 21.44 -8.83 12.13
C LEU A 175 21.27 -8.30 13.58
N ASP A 176 20.08 -8.41 14.18
CA ASP A 176 19.76 -8.13 15.57
C ASP A 176 19.58 -9.46 16.37
#